data_11fd43a7ce87c1816566c3dc3e4c17ff
#
_entry.id   11fd43a7ce87c1816566c3dc3e4c17ff
#
_cell.length_a   1.000
_cell.length_b   1.000
_cell.length_c   1.000
_cell.angle_alpha   90.00
_cell.angle_beta   90.00
_cell.angle_gamma   90.00
#
_symmetry.space_group_name_H-M   'P 1'
#
loop_
_entity.id
_entity.type
_entity.pdbx_description
1 polymer ?
#
loop_
_entity_poly.entity_id
_entity_poly.type
_entity_poly.pdbx_seq_one_letter_code
_entity_poly.pdbx_strand_id
1 'polypeptide(L)'
;AAGSALAFDWIRTPVKLFLMVPITLLAGMWFWQLADYSIFFAVVGMLIGLFLSHGLIQILYEFDIRSVLKGKWHLLAAGAVSAAIFAAFTLDLTGYDAWIPKTEKIESVGVAFRSDSYYFGFYENLFGRDMYHEEPEKYMLSVMESEDEDTVAAVRTLAEDAAELRKKSGGGRNGRYYSASGGVTPVSIRYTLTSGRRVYRTVWIDVEDSAQELDVVFSDADFQTARYQICDPSFIERSGEMSIFYGNGLNRVSYLADAKELLEAYGRDLLEYSYSLMLNSLPVGKLSFTWSPPGTEEREYIWEYPVYEEFSETMDLLREQGVYTELTQGDSILSADQLVSVSITCYNLRETDVEYNFDGSRAISYSSEQEVSQTYTDADQIGQILPALYPENLSDVAGGGITGRLWNDNYEVSVVFRPDETFSEGFLYFTVLEDRLPEFVLEKIRKTE
;
A
#
# COMPACT_ATOMS: atom_id res chain seq x y z
N ALA A 1 -53.10 12.08 -32.54
CA ALA A 1 -52.37 12.53 -31.34
C ALA A 1 -52.57 11.55 -30.21
N ALA A 2 -51.75 10.57 -30.11
CA ALA A 2 -51.81 9.61 -29.06
C ALA A 2 -50.76 9.98 -27.99
N GLY A 3 -51.15 10.83 -27.10
CA GLY A 3 -50.32 11.19 -25.98
C GLY A 3 -50.92 10.76 -24.68
N SER A 4 -50.97 9.53 -24.36
CA SER A 4 -51.31 9.13 -23.02
C SER A 4 -50.22 8.25 -22.43
N ALA A 5 -49.17 8.86 -22.07
CA ALA A 5 -48.13 8.02 -21.55
C ALA A 5 -48.27 7.67 -20.08
N LEU A 6 -48.92 8.47 -19.28
CA LEU A 6 -49.16 8.12 -17.86
C LEU A 6 -50.62 8.33 -17.50
N ALA A 7 -51.25 7.32 -16.98
CA ALA A 7 -52.68 7.34 -16.60
C ALA A 7 -53.01 8.36 -15.54
N PHE A 8 -52.01 8.93 -14.82
CA PHE A 8 -52.18 9.87 -13.73
C PHE A 8 -51.16 11.02 -13.79
N ASP A 9 -51.62 12.25 -13.96
CA ASP A 9 -50.76 13.43 -14.01
C ASP A 9 -49.90 13.66 -12.76
N TRP A 10 -50.42 13.23 -11.60
CA TRP A 10 -49.72 13.37 -10.31
C TRP A 10 -48.45 12.50 -10.20
N ILE A 11 -48.31 11.41 -11.01
CA ILE A 11 -47.14 10.55 -11.03
C ILE A 11 -46.02 11.17 -11.87
N ARG A 12 -46.30 12.10 -12.77
CA ARG A 12 -45.32 12.73 -13.65
C ARG A 12 -44.15 13.38 -12.90
N THR A 13 -44.48 14.16 -11.86
CA THR A 13 -43.48 14.89 -11.08
C THR A 13 -42.56 13.95 -10.30
N PRO A 14 -43.05 12.98 -9.52
CA PRO A 14 -42.18 12.00 -8.86
C PRO A 14 -41.28 11.22 -9.81
N VAL A 15 -41.80 10.80 -10.96
CA VAL A 15 -41.00 10.02 -11.94
C VAL A 15 -39.91 10.89 -12.56
N LYS A 16 -40.20 12.17 -12.89
CA LYS A 16 -39.17 13.09 -13.38
C LYS A 16 -38.06 13.29 -12.37
N LEU A 17 -38.39 13.53 -11.11
CA LEU A 17 -37.42 13.70 -10.03
C LEU A 17 -36.59 12.44 -9.81
N PHE A 18 -37.25 11.25 -9.81
CA PHE A 18 -36.61 9.96 -9.65
C PHE A 18 -35.57 9.68 -10.74
N LEU A 19 -35.81 10.15 -11.95
CA LEU A 19 -34.84 10.02 -13.06
C LEU A 19 -33.77 11.11 -13.03
N MET A 20 -34.12 12.35 -12.69
CA MET A 20 -33.17 13.47 -12.72
C MET A 20 -32.12 13.36 -11.63
N VAL A 21 -32.48 13.00 -10.40
CA VAL A 21 -31.57 12.98 -9.26
C VAL A 21 -30.41 12.00 -9.46
N PRO A 22 -30.60 10.71 -9.81
CA PRO A 22 -29.52 9.79 -10.07
C PRO A 22 -28.59 10.23 -11.20
N ILE A 23 -29.14 10.76 -12.31
CA ILE A 23 -28.33 11.24 -13.43
C ILE A 23 -27.46 12.41 -13.01
N THR A 24 -28.02 13.33 -12.21
CA THR A 24 -27.27 14.48 -11.67
C THR A 24 -26.14 14.04 -10.75
N LEU A 25 -26.39 13.09 -9.85
CA LEU A 25 -25.37 12.57 -8.94
C LEU A 25 -24.30 11.77 -9.67
N LEU A 26 -24.68 10.95 -10.67
CA LEU A 26 -23.72 10.20 -11.50
C LEU A 26 -22.82 11.12 -12.30
N ALA A 27 -23.37 12.20 -12.89
CA ALA A 27 -22.56 13.20 -13.58
C ALA A 27 -21.59 13.90 -12.61
N GLY A 28 -22.06 14.27 -11.42
CA GLY A 28 -21.21 14.82 -10.37
C GLY A 28 -20.08 13.88 -9.98
N MET A 29 -20.41 12.61 -9.75
CA MET A 29 -19.42 11.59 -9.40
C MET A 29 -18.38 11.37 -10.52
N TRP A 30 -18.81 11.35 -11.77
CA TRP A 30 -17.92 11.19 -12.90
C TRP A 30 -16.94 12.37 -13.04
N PHE A 31 -17.42 13.60 -12.95
CA PHE A 31 -16.57 14.79 -12.94
C PHE A 31 -15.64 14.84 -11.73
N TRP A 32 -16.12 14.38 -10.59
CA TRP A 32 -15.33 14.27 -9.36
C TRP A 32 -14.15 13.33 -9.53
N GLN A 33 -14.36 12.14 -10.14
CA GLN A 33 -13.30 11.19 -10.45
C GLN A 33 -12.33 11.70 -11.52
N LEU A 34 -12.84 12.34 -12.59
CA LEU A 34 -12.01 12.88 -13.68
C LEU A 34 -11.11 14.05 -13.25
N ALA A 35 -11.44 14.71 -12.17
CA ALA A 35 -10.75 15.89 -11.67
C ALA A 35 -10.19 15.69 -10.25
N ASP A 36 -9.56 14.56 -10.03
CA ASP A 36 -8.83 14.21 -8.81
C ASP A 36 -9.60 14.45 -7.52
N TYR A 37 -10.85 13.99 -7.51
CA TYR A 37 -11.75 14.12 -6.37
C TYR A 37 -12.04 15.56 -5.93
N SER A 38 -11.91 16.53 -6.84
CA SER A 38 -12.21 17.93 -6.57
C SER A 38 -13.72 18.17 -6.40
N ILE A 39 -14.10 18.68 -5.22
CA ILE A 39 -15.51 19.05 -4.92
C ILE A 39 -16.03 20.09 -5.92
N PHE A 40 -15.18 21.03 -6.35
CA PHE A 40 -15.57 22.03 -7.33
C PHE A 40 -16.05 21.38 -8.64
N PHE A 41 -15.28 20.43 -9.18
CA PHE A 41 -15.66 19.73 -10.40
C PHE A 41 -16.85 18.80 -10.20
N ALA A 42 -17.02 18.19 -9.01
CA ALA A 42 -18.23 17.46 -8.67
C ALA A 42 -19.47 18.34 -8.79
N VAL A 43 -19.43 19.56 -8.25
CA VAL A 43 -20.53 20.52 -8.34
C VAL A 43 -20.77 20.95 -9.79
N VAL A 44 -19.73 21.21 -10.57
CA VAL A 44 -19.83 21.51 -12.00
C VAL A 44 -20.48 20.34 -12.75
N GLY A 45 -20.04 19.12 -12.51
CA GLY A 45 -20.63 17.91 -13.09
C GLY A 45 -22.11 17.74 -12.74
N MET A 46 -22.47 17.98 -11.45
CA MET A 46 -23.86 17.96 -11.01
C MET A 46 -24.71 19.02 -11.73
N LEU A 47 -24.20 20.23 -11.91
CA LEU A 47 -24.91 21.26 -12.66
C LEU A 47 -25.15 20.86 -14.12
N ILE A 48 -24.11 20.38 -14.80
CA ILE A 48 -24.21 19.88 -16.17
C ILE A 48 -25.22 18.73 -16.25
N GLY A 49 -25.10 17.72 -15.37
CA GLY A 49 -26.00 16.58 -15.33
C GLY A 49 -27.45 16.98 -15.05
N LEU A 50 -27.67 17.97 -14.18
CA LEU A 50 -28.98 18.50 -13.85
C LEU A 50 -29.65 19.14 -15.05
N PHE A 51 -28.94 20.03 -15.78
CA PHE A 51 -29.48 20.69 -16.94
C PHE A 51 -29.73 19.73 -18.11
N LEU A 52 -28.80 18.81 -18.37
CA LEU A 52 -28.93 17.81 -19.42
C LEU A 52 -30.07 16.84 -19.14
N SER A 53 -30.19 16.29 -17.93
CA SER A 53 -31.26 15.37 -17.54
C SER A 53 -32.62 16.06 -17.59
N HIS A 54 -32.71 17.30 -17.10
CA HIS A 54 -33.95 18.07 -17.18
C HIS A 54 -34.38 18.28 -18.64
N GLY A 55 -33.47 18.75 -19.50
CA GLY A 55 -33.77 18.99 -20.90
C GLY A 55 -34.22 17.74 -21.61
N LEU A 56 -33.47 16.62 -21.45
CA LEU A 56 -33.79 15.35 -22.07
C LEU A 56 -35.16 14.82 -21.62
N ILE A 57 -35.43 14.81 -20.33
CA ILE A 57 -36.67 14.34 -19.76
C ILE A 57 -37.86 15.20 -20.20
N GLN A 58 -37.69 16.52 -20.29
CA GLN A 58 -38.75 17.40 -20.79
C GLN A 58 -39.06 17.16 -22.28
N ILE A 59 -38.05 17.00 -23.11
CA ILE A 59 -38.22 16.65 -24.53
C ILE A 59 -38.94 15.31 -24.69
N LEU A 60 -38.53 14.29 -23.91
CA LEU A 60 -39.16 12.96 -23.96
C LEU A 60 -40.63 12.96 -23.53
N TYR A 61 -41.00 13.80 -22.56
CA TYR A 61 -42.38 13.86 -22.07
C TYR A 61 -43.30 14.73 -22.94
N GLU A 62 -42.79 15.80 -23.54
CA GLU A 62 -43.59 16.76 -24.29
C GLU A 62 -43.38 16.69 -25.83
N PHE A 63 -42.42 15.89 -26.29
CA PHE A 63 -42.02 15.75 -27.71
C PHE A 63 -41.77 17.09 -28.41
N ASP A 64 -41.36 18.11 -27.62
CA ASP A 64 -41.10 19.48 -28.12
C ASP A 64 -39.80 20.02 -27.51
N ILE A 65 -38.84 20.40 -28.34
CA ILE A 65 -37.54 20.94 -27.89
C ILE A 65 -37.74 22.25 -27.09
N ARG A 66 -38.79 23.02 -27.39
CA ARG A 66 -39.08 24.26 -26.67
C ARG A 66 -39.53 24.00 -25.22
N SER A 67 -39.87 22.75 -24.87
CA SER A 67 -40.29 22.35 -23.52
C SER A 67 -39.12 22.38 -22.54
N VAL A 68 -37.89 22.39 -22.96
CA VAL A 68 -36.68 22.46 -22.10
C VAL A 68 -36.71 23.64 -21.14
N LEU A 69 -37.34 24.76 -21.54
CA LEU A 69 -37.47 25.96 -20.67
C LEU A 69 -38.65 25.88 -19.72
N LYS A 70 -39.50 24.86 -19.82
CA LYS A 70 -40.68 24.66 -18.94
C LYS A 70 -40.28 23.81 -17.71
N GLY A 71 -41.07 23.90 -16.68
CA GLY A 71 -40.91 23.06 -15.48
C GLY A 71 -39.72 23.42 -14.58
N LYS A 72 -39.35 24.68 -14.48
CA LYS A 72 -38.23 25.17 -13.64
C LYS A 72 -38.26 24.68 -12.20
N TRP A 73 -39.46 24.45 -11.66
CA TRP A 73 -39.61 23.90 -10.31
C TRP A 73 -39.07 22.48 -10.17
N HIS A 74 -39.20 21.64 -11.21
CA HIS A 74 -38.60 20.28 -11.19
C HIS A 74 -37.09 20.35 -11.18
N LEU A 75 -36.49 21.29 -11.94
CA LEU A 75 -35.07 21.56 -11.96
C LEU A 75 -34.57 21.95 -10.55
N LEU A 76 -35.22 22.94 -9.93
CA LEU A 76 -34.84 23.38 -8.59
C LEU A 76 -35.00 22.27 -7.53
N ALA A 77 -36.10 21.52 -7.59
CA ALA A 77 -36.35 20.43 -6.64
C ALA A 77 -35.30 19.29 -6.82
N ALA A 78 -35.01 18.87 -8.05
CA ALA A 78 -34.00 17.88 -8.32
C ALA A 78 -32.61 18.36 -7.89
N GLY A 79 -32.25 19.60 -8.19
CA GLY A 79 -31.01 20.22 -7.75
C GLY A 79 -30.85 20.23 -6.23
N ALA A 80 -31.92 20.69 -5.52
CA ALA A 80 -31.89 20.72 -4.06
C ALA A 80 -31.76 19.32 -3.43
N VAL A 81 -32.48 18.32 -3.95
CA VAL A 81 -32.38 16.93 -3.48
C VAL A 81 -31.00 16.36 -3.76
N SER A 82 -30.47 16.57 -4.97
CA SER A 82 -29.14 16.11 -5.32
C SER A 82 -28.06 16.77 -4.47
N ALA A 83 -28.16 18.08 -4.23
CA ALA A 83 -27.24 18.81 -3.37
C ALA A 83 -27.32 18.34 -1.90
N ALA A 84 -28.52 18.07 -1.40
CA ALA A 84 -28.73 17.55 -0.04
C ALA A 84 -28.12 16.14 0.10
N ILE A 85 -28.32 15.25 -0.88
CA ILE A 85 -27.74 13.91 -0.89
C ILE A 85 -26.21 14.02 -0.97
N PHE A 86 -25.67 14.83 -1.89
CA PHE A 86 -24.24 15.04 -2.02
C PHE A 86 -23.62 15.59 -0.73
N ALA A 87 -24.25 16.60 -0.12
CA ALA A 87 -23.80 17.15 1.16
C ALA A 87 -23.87 16.11 2.30
N ALA A 88 -24.92 15.29 2.35
CA ALA A 88 -25.06 14.25 3.36
C ALA A 88 -23.93 13.21 3.28
N PHE A 89 -23.48 12.85 2.07
CA PHE A 89 -22.37 11.94 1.88
C PHE A 89 -20.99 12.60 2.07
N THR A 90 -20.80 13.83 1.56
CA THR A 90 -19.50 14.51 1.67
C THR A 90 -19.20 14.98 3.08
N LEU A 91 -20.22 15.33 3.86
CA LEU A 91 -20.07 15.77 5.24
C LEU A 91 -20.28 14.63 6.26
N ASP A 92 -20.45 13.40 5.78
CA ASP A 92 -20.79 12.23 6.61
C ASP A 92 -21.88 12.51 7.65
N LEU A 93 -22.97 13.18 7.22
CA LEU A 93 -24.07 13.52 8.12
C LEU A 93 -24.77 12.29 8.73
N THR A 94 -24.56 11.12 8.12
CA THR A 94 -25.07 9.83 8.62
C THR A 94 -24.14 9.20 9.65
N GLY A 95 -22.92 9.71 9.82
CA GLY A 95 -21.87 9.10 10.65
C GLY A 95 -21.41 7.73 10.13
N TYR A 96 -21.66 7.44 8.84
CA TYR A 96 -21.36 6.13 8.28
C TYR A 96 -19.85 5.87 8.22
N ASP A 97 -19.04 6.85 7.86
CA ASP A 97 -17.61 6.72 7.77
C ASP A 97 -16.93 6.59 9.14
N ALA A 98 -17.55 7.19 10.18
CA ALA A 98 -17.09 7.11 11.56
C ALA A 98 -17.71 5.93 12.35
N TRP A 99 -18.65 5.20 11.74
CA TRP A 99 -19.32 4.11 12.44
C TRP A 99 -18.44 2.85 12.47
N ILE A 100 -18.16 2.38 13.67
CA ILE A 100 -17.41 1.15 13.93
C ILE A 100 -18.37 0.19 14.66
N PRO A 101 -18.42 -1.11 14.26
CA PRO A 101 -19.27 -2.08 14.94
C PRO A 101 -18.85 -2.24 16.41
N LYS A 102 -19.83 -2.52 17.30
CA LYS A 102 -19.50 -2.90 18.68
C LYS A 102 -18.91 -4.30 18.71
N THR A 103 -17.95 -4.55 19.60
CA THR A 103 -17.23 -5.81 19.72
C THR A 103 -18.20 -7.01 19.81
N GLU A 104 -19.27 -6.91 20.61
CA GLU A 104 -20.24 -8.00 20.79
C GLU A 104 -21.03 -8.35 19.51
N LYS A 105 -20.92 -7.53 18.47
CA LYS A 105 -21.57 -7.76 17.17
C LYS A 105 -20.62 -8.22 16.10
N ILE A 106 -19.34 -8.27 16.39
CA ILE A 106 -18.31 -8.73 15.46
C ILE A 106 -18.13 -10.23 15.70
N GLU A 107 -18.24 -11.02 14.64
CA GLU A 107 -17.98 -12.45 14.62
C GLU A 107 -16.54 -12.73 14.20
N SER A 108 -16.08 -12.03 13.14
CA SER A 108 -14.71 -12.13 12.67
C SER A 108 -14.26 -10.85 11.99
N VAL A 109 -12.96 -10.71 11.84
CA VAL A 109 -12.31 -9.59 11.13
C VAL A 109 -11.38 -10.08 10.03
N GLY A 110 -11.25 -9.29 8.98
CA GLY A 110 -10.21 -9.43 7.97
C GLY A 110 -9.50 -8.10 7.82
N VAL A 111 -8.18 -8.14 7.65
CA VAL A 111 -7.34 -6.94 7.49
C VAL A 111 -6.46 -7.09 6.26
N ALA A 112 -6.28 -6.00 5.52
CA ALA A 112 -5.35 -5.94 4.40
C ALA A 112 -4.66 -4.58 4.37
N PHE A 113 -3.37 -4.59 4.12
CA PHE A 113 -2.57 -3.39 3.92
C PHE A 113 -2.36 -3.16 2.42
N ARG A 114 -2.45 -1.92 1.96
CA ARG A 114 -2.28 -1.59 0.54
C ARG A 114 -0.86 -1.93 0.03
N SER A 115 0.12 -1.83 0.90
CA SER A 115 1.51 -2.20 0.62
C SER A 115 1.74 -3.69 0.39
N ASP A 116 0.80 -4.53 0.82
CA ASP A 116 0.89 -5.98 0.63
C ASP A 116 0.76 -6.41 -0.85
N SER A 117 0.42 -5.49 -1.75
CA SER A 117 0.27 -5.78 -3.19
C SER A 117 1.52 -6.42 -3.81
N TYR A 118 2.71 -6.14 -3.32
CA TYR A 118 3.96 -6.77 -3.76
C TYR A 118 4.06 -8.27 -3.42
N TYR A 119 3.36 -8.72 -2.37
CA TYR A 119 3.39 -10.11 -1.93
C TYR A 119 2.34 -10.99 -2.62
N PHE A 120 1.39 -10.39 -3.34
CA PHE A 120 0.22 -11.09 -3.89
C PHE A 120 0.26 -11.39 -5.39
N GLY A 121 1.19 -10.84 -6.15
CA GLY A 121 1.33 -11.14 -7.58
C GLY A 121 1.50 -12.62 -7.88
N PHE A 122 1.83 -13.41 -6.85
CA PHE A 122 2.03 -14.85 -6.94
C PHE A 122 0.77 -15.70 -6.75
N TYR A 123 -0.19 -15.25 -5.94
CA TYR A 123 -1.42 -16.00 -5.69
C TYR A 123 -2.22 -16.30 -6.94
N GLU A 124 -2.12 -15.42 -7.92
CA GLU A 124 -2.84 -15.49 -9.17
C GLU A 124 -2.57 -16.77 -9.95
N ASN A 125 -1.34 -17.20 -9.98
CA ASN A 125 -0.90 -18.28 -10.87
C ASN A 125 -0.92 -19.66 -10.23
N LEU A 126 -0.74 -19.77 -8.91
CA LEU A 126 -0.86 -21.02 -8.18
C LEU A 126 -2.29 -21.58 -8.22
N PHE A 127 -3.29 -20.72 -8.19
CA PHE A 127 -4.69 -21.10 -8.14
C PHE A 127 -5.45 -20.91 -9.45
N GLY A 128 -4.77 -20.52 -10.54
CA GLY A 128 -5.38 -20.39 -11.86
C GLY A 128 -6.41 -19.27 -11.97
N ARG A 129 -6.33 -18.27 -11.09
CA ARG A 129 -7.18 -17.08 -11.13
C ARG A 129 -6.38 -15.92 -11.71
N ASP A 130 -6.98 -15.19 -12.62
CA ASP A 130 -6.38 -14.01 -13.24
C ASP A 130 -6.56 -12.79 -12.33
N MET A 131 -5.63 -12.57 -11.39
CA MET A 131 -5.71 -11.53 -10.36
C MET A 131 -5.32 -10.13 -10.85
N TYR A 132 -4.83 -9.99 -12.08
CA TYR A 132 -4.61 -8.66 -12.67
C TYR A 132 -5.88 -7.79 -12.68
N HIS A 133 -7.04 -8.40 -12.41
CA HIS A 133 -8.33 -7.74 -12.33
C HIS A 133 -8.95 -7.70 -10.93
N GLU A 134 -8.41 -8.42 -9.96
CA GLU A 134 -8.86 -8.33 -8.57
C GLU A 134 -7.81 -7.62 -7.73
N GLU A 135 -8.20 -6.54 -7.08
CA GLU A 135 -7.32 -5.80 -6.17
C GLU A 135 -6.82 -6.73 -5.05
N PRO A 136 -5.49 -6.82 -4.82
CA PRO A 136 -4.91 -7.70 -3.79
C PRO A 136 -5.56 -7.56 -2.41
N GLU A 137 -5.92 -6.33 -2.03
CA GLU A 137 -6.69 -6.05 -0.81
C GLU A 137 -7.99 -6.84 -0.71
N LYS A 138 -8.74 -6.97 -1.82
CA LYS A 138 -10.00 -7.73 -1.80
C LYS A 138 -9.78 -9.21 -1.61
N TYR A 139 -8.71 -9.73 -2.19
CA TYR A 139 -8.33 -11.12 -2.00
C TYR A 139 -7.99 -11.37 -0.52
N MET A 140 -7.07 -10.59 0.04
CA MET A 140 -6.68 -10.67 1.46
C MET A 140 -7.91 -10.62 2.38
N LEU A 141 -8.78 -9.62 2.17
CA LEU A 141 -10.03 -9.51 2.91
C LEU A 141 -11.00 -10.67 2.69
N SER A 142 -10.83 -11.47 1.64
CA SER A 142 -11.69 -12.64 1.38
C SER A 142 -11.19 -13.90 2.08
N VAL A 143 -9.89 -14.04 2.27
CA VAL A 143 -9.25 -15.24 2.83
C VAL A 143 -8.94 -15.10 4.32
N MET A 144 -8.53 -13.93 4.79
CA MET A 144 -8.32 -13.68 6.20
C MET A 144 -9.66 -13.59 6.94
N GLU A 145 -9.85 -14.40 7.96
CA GLU A 145 -11.05 -14.41 8.78
C GLU A 145 -10.73 -14.81 10.22
N SER A 146 -10.15 -13.86 10.98
CA SER A 146 -9.81 -14.11 12.37
C SER A 146 -11.01 -13.91 13.28
N GLU A 147 -11.28 -14.90 14.14
CA GLU A 147 -12.27 -14.90 15.22
C GLU A 147 -11.63 -14.64 16.60
N ASP A 148 -10.30 -14.47 16.64
CA ASP A 148 -9.58 -14.22 17.87
C ASP A 148 -10.03 -12.91 18.54
N GLU A 149 -10.37 -12.96 19.81
CA GLU A 149 -10.92 -11.82 20.55
C GLU A 149 -9.92 -10.66 20.66
N ASP A 150 -8.63 -10.97 20.82
CA ASP A 150 -7.57 -9.96 20.93
C ASP A 150 -7.34 -9.29 19.58
N THR A 151 -7.32 -10.04 18.49
CA THR A 151 -7.23 -9.52 17.12
C THR A 151 -8.44 -8.66 16.75
N VAL A 152 -9.66 -9.12 17.08
CA VAL A 152 -10.88 -8.34 16.90
C VAL A 152 -10.82 -7.01 17.66
N ALA A 153 -10.33 -7.04 18.92
CA ALA A 153 -10.19 -5.84 19.74
C ALA A 153 -9.14 -4.88 19.16
N ALA A 154 -7.98 -5.40 18.75
CA ALA A 154 -6.90 -4.60 18.15
C ALA A 154 -7.35 -3.92 16.85
N VAL A 155 -7.97 -4.67 15.93
CA VAL A 155 -8.49 -4.11 14.67
C VAL A 155 -9.56 -3.03 14.91
N ARG A 156 -10.38 -3.21 15.94
CA ARG A 156 -11.36 -2.20 16.32
C ARG A 156 -10.70 -0.95 16.87
N THR A 157 -9.68 -1.07 17.72
CA THR A 157 -8.90 0.06 18.24
C THR A 157 -8.22 0.83 17.10
N LEU A 158 -7.56 0.13 16.15
CA LEU A 158 -6.99 0.74 14.94
C LEU A 158 -8.01 1.62 14.20
N ALA A 159 -9.25 1.14 14.06
CA ALA A 159 -10.29 1.91 13.39
C ALA A 159 -10.79 3.12 14.23
N GLU A 160 -10.83 3.00 15.56
CA GLU A 160 -11.22 4.09 16.46
C GLU A 160 -10.16 5.20 16.44
N ASP A 161 -8.88 4.85 16.54
CA ASP A 161 -7.76 5.79 16.51
C ASP A 161 -7.66 6.51 15.15
N ALA A 162 -7.86 5.76 14.05
CA ALA A 162 -7.96 6.35 12.72
C ALA A 162 -9.13 7.35 12.60
N ALA A 163 -10.27 7.05 13.22
CA ALA A 163 -11.40 7.98 13.23
C ALA A 163 -11.09 9.26 14.04
N GLU A 164 -10.31 9.15 15.12
CA GLU A 164 -9.84 10.31 15.89
C GLU A 164 -8.78 11.11 15.12
N LEU A 165 -7.83 10.45 14.48
CA LEU A 165 -6.82 11.08 13.63
C LEU A 165 -7.51 11.90 12.52
N ARG A 166 -8.53 11.32 11.89
CA ARG A 166 -9.34 12.00 10.89
C ARG A 166 -10.05 13.25 11.42
N LYS A 167 -10.57 13.22 12.64
CA LYS A 167 -11.19 14.40 13.27
C LYS A 167 -10.18 15.50 13.55
N LYS A 168 -8.99 15.14 14.05
CA LYS A 168 -7.90 16.08 14.35
C LYS A 168 -7.37 16.77 13.10
N SER A 169 -7.30 16.07 11.97
CA SER A 169 -6.80 16.61 10.69
C SER A 169 -7.83 17.40 9.87
N GLY A 170 -9.00 17.71 10.44
CA GLY A 170 -9.99 18.57 9.80
C GLY A 170 -10.97 17.88 8.86
N GLY A 171 -11.09 16.56 8.91
CA GLY A 171 -12.20 15.80 8.34
C GLY A 171 -12.31 15.76 6.81
N GLY A 172 -11.32 16.20 6.08
CA GLY A 172 -11.33 16.14 4.63
C GLY A 172 -11.29 14.70 4.11
N ARG A 173 -12.27 14.30 3.28
CA ARG A 173 -12.31 13.00 2.59
C ARG A 173 -11.15 12.87 1.60
N ASN A 174 -10.60 13.97 1.16
CA ASN A 174 -9.41 14.06 0.32
C ASN A 174 -8.21 14.11 1.27
N GLY A 175 -7.77 12.91 1.64
CA GLY A 175 -6.68 12.67 2.57
C GLY A 175 -5.38 13.35 2.20
N ARG A 176 -5.24 14.61 2.59
CA ARG A 176 -3.92 15.15 2.85
C ARG A 176 -3.42 14.62 4.20
N TYR A 177 -3.53 13.30 4.37
CA TYR A 177 -2.97 12.57 5.50
C TYR A 177 -1.51 12.21 5.28
N TYR A 178 -0.88 12.85 4.32
CA TYR A 178 0.54 12.63 4.09
C TYR A 178 1.29 13.58 5.02
N SER A 179 1.67 13.06 6.16
CA SER A 179 2.84 13.57 6.83
C SER A 179 4.01 13.38 5.87
N ALA A 180 4.80 14.40 5.65
CA ALA A 180 6.08 14.30 4.94
C ALA A 180 7.06 13.32 5.63
N SER A 181 6.66 12.72 6.75
CA SER A 181 7.41 11.76 7.56
C SER A 181 7.02 10.30 7.36
N GLY A 182 6.18 9.96 6.37
CA GLY A 182 5.96 8.54 5.97
C GLY A 182 5.17 7.66 6.96
N GLY A 183 4.69 8.17 8.09
CA GLY A 183 4.11 7.37 9.18
C GLY A 183 2.65 6.92 9.00
N VAL A 184 1.93 7.34 7.95
CA VAL A 184 0.49 7.05 7.82
C VAL A 184 0.23 6.10 6.65
N THR A 185 -0.40 4.95 6.93
CA THR A 185 -0.73 3.93 5.91
C THR A 185 -2.22 3.62 5.85
N PRO A 186 -2.79 3.34 4.66
CA PRO A 186 -4.16 2.89 4.54
C PRO A 186 -4.28 1.41 4.91
N VAL A 187 -5.30 1.09 5.70
CA VAL A 187 -5.66 -0.26 6.10
C VAL A 187 -7.11 -0.51 5.72
N SER A 188 -7.34 -1.58 4.99
CA SER A 188 -8.68 -2.06 4.67
C SER A 188 -9.11 -3.14 5.65
N ILE A 189 -10.29 -2.97 6.23
CA ILE A 189 -10.85 -3.82 7.27
C ILE A 189 -12.19 -4.37 6.80
N ARG A 190 -12.39 -5.68 6.96
CA ARG A 190 -13.68 -6.35 6.84
C ARG A 190 -14.16 -6.78 8.23
N TYR A 191 -15.32 -6.33 8.63
CA TYR A 191 -16.03 -6.88 9.79
C TYR A 191 -17.12 -7.83 9.32
N THR A 192 -17.08 -9.07 9.75
CA THR A 192 -18.23 -10.01 9.66
C THR A 192 -19.02 -9.89 10.96
N LEU A 193 -20.27 -9.51 10.86
CA LEU A 193 -21.12 -9.36 12.02
C LEU A 193 -21.82 -10.67 12.37
N THR A 194 -22.20 -10.85 13.65
CA THR A 194 -22.97 -12.00 14.13
C THR A 194 -24.30 -12.21 13.40
N SER A 195 -24.75 -11.23 12.63
CA SER A 195 -25.90 -11.33 11.71
C SER A 195 -25.55 -11.89 10.32
N GLY A 196 -24.29 -12.23 10.07
CA GLY A 196 -23.76 -12.63 8.76
C GLY A 196 -23.54 -11.46 7.79
N ARG A 197 -23.80 -10.21 8.20
CA ARG A 197 -23.57 -9.04 7.36
C ARG A 197 -22.08 -8.67 7.39
N ARG A 198 -21.50 -8.45 6.21
CA ARG A 198 -20.13 -7.94 6.05
C ARG A 198 -20.13 -6.42 5.90
N VAL A 199 -19.21 -5.77 6.58
CA VAL A 199 -18.98 -4.32 6.56
C VAL A 199 -17.52 -4.05 6.24
N TYR A 200 -17.27 -3.23 5.24
CA TYR A 200 -15.92 -2.87 4.80
C TYR A 200 -15.60 -1.44 5.18
N ARG A 201 -14.37 -1.23 5.62
CA ARG A 201 -13.82 0.08 5.96
C ARG A 201 -12.41 0.20 5.42
N THR A 202 -12.04 1.36 4.92
CA THR A 202 -10.65 1.74 4.73
C THR A 202 -10.35 2.89 5.67
N VAL A 203 -9.37 2.70 6.51
CA VAL A 203 -8.94 3.65 7.53
C VAL A 203 -7.48 4.00 7.31
N TRP A 204 -7.06 5.15 7.79
CA TRP A 204 -5.68 5.60 7.75
C TRP A 204 -5.13 5.58 9.16
N ILE A 205 -4.09 4.80 9.40
CA ILE A 205 -3.47 4.64 10.71
C ILE A 205 -2.08 5.27 10.70
N ASP A 206 -1.70 5.83 11.84
CA ASP A 206 -0.31 6.13 12.12
C ASP A 206 0.36 4.84 12.61
N VAL A 207 1.38 4.38 11.87
CA VAL A 207 1.99 3.06 12.14
C VAL A 207 2.82 3.05 13.42
N GLU A 208 3.40 4.18 13.80
CA GLU A 208 4.18 4.30 15.04
C GLU A 208 3.25 4.30 16.25
N ASP A 209 2.20 5.12 16.20
CA ASP A 209 1.19 5.20 17.28
C ASP A 209 0.38 3.90 17.41
N SER A 210 0.25 3.11 16.34
CA SER A 210 -0.52 1.86 16.27
C SER A 210 0.32 0.59 16.44
N ALA A 211 1.58 0.70 16.85
CA ALA A 211 2.51 -0.43 16.87
C ALA A 211 2.03 -1.61 17.73
N GLN A 212 1.36 -1.35 18.84
CA GLN A 212 0.86 -2.38 19.75
C GLN A 212 -0.28 -3.19 19.12
N GLU A 213 -1.23 -2.54 18.49
CA GLU A 213 -2.36 -3.17 17.81
C GLU A 213 -1.89 -3.93 16.57
N LEU A 214 -0.93 -3.36 15.83
CA LEU A 214 -0.30 -4.02 14.70
C LEU A 214 0.45 -5.27 15.12
N ASP A 215 1.11 -5.26 16.28
CA ASP A 215 1.81 -6.42 16.82
C ASP A 215 0.83 -7.59 17.07
N VAL A 216 -0.35 -7.31 17.63
CA VAL A 216 -1.41 -8.31 17.83
C VAL A 216 -1.89 -8.85 16.47
N VAL A 217 -2.18 -7.98 15.49
CA VAL A 217 -2.64 -8.40 14.16
C VAL A 217 -1.59 -9.24 13.44
N PHE A 218 -0.32 -8.86 13.50
CA PHE A 218 0.78 -9.58 12.83
C PHE A 218 1.12 -10.91 13.50
N SER A 219 0.78 -11.08 14.76
CA SER A 219 0.95 -12.33 15.51
C SER A 219 -0.25 -13.28 15.36
N ASP A 220 -1.31 -12.85 14.70
CA ASP A 220 -2.50 -13.66 14.43
C ASP A 220 -2.21 -14.72 13.36
N ALA A 221 -2.51 -15.99 13.65
CA ALA A 221 -2.21 -17.11 12.77
C ALA A 221 -2.99 -17.07 11.44
N ASP A 222 -4.25 -16.58 11.47
CA ASP A 222 -5.07 -16.44 10.28
C ASP A 222 -4.54 -15.32 9.38
N PHE A 223 -4.08 -14.21 10.00
CA PHE A 223 -3.41 -13.13 9.27
C PHE A 223 -2.11 -13.61 8.62
N GLN A 224 -1.26 -14.29 9.36
CA GLN A 224 0.02 -14.81 8.86
C GLN A 224 -0.19 -15.82 7.73
N THR A 225 -1.11 -16.75 7.90
CA THR A 225 -1.44 -17.75 6.87
C THR A 225 -2.02 -17.09 5.61
N ALA A 226 -2.85 -16.09 5.77
CA ALA A 226 -3.43 -15.35 4.65
C ALA A 226 -2.37 -14.50 3.92
N ARG A 227 -1.41 -13.93 4.66
CA ARG A 227 -0.38 -13.05 4.11
C ARG A 227 0.81 -13.80 3.52
N TYR A 228 1.27 -14.85 4.18
CA TYR A 228 2.48 -15.58 3.81
C TYR A 228 2.16 -16.96 3.26
N GLN A 229 2.30 -17.13 1.95
CA GLN A 229 2.04 -18.41 1.29
C GLN A 229 2.92 -19.55 1.78
N ILE A 230 4.12 -19.23 2.23
CA ILE A 230 5.04 -20.22 2.78
C ILE A 230 4.48 -20.90 4.03
N CYS A 231 3.47 -20.30 4.68
CA CYS A 231 2.74 -20.95 5.78
C CYS A 231 1.71 -21.99 5.28
N ASP A 232 1.41 -22.02 3.97
CA ASP A 232 0.55 -23.04 3.38
C ASP A 232 1.37 -24.31 3.08
N PRO A 233 1.06 -25.46 3.68
CA PRO A 233 1.75 -26.73 3.40
C PRO A 233 1.78 -27.10 1.92
N SER A 234 0.75 -26.74 1.16
CA SER A 234 0.70 -27.00 -0.28
C SER A 234 1.77 -26.22 -1.06
N PHE A 235 2.17 -25.07 -0.59
CA PHE A 235 3.26 -24.29 -1.16
C PHE A 235 4.59 -25.02 -0.99
N ILE A 236 4.86 -25.53 0.22
CA ILE A 236 6.09 -26.27 0.51
C ILE A 236 6.16 -27.58 -0.30
N GLU A 237 5.04 -28.29 -0.46
CA GLU A 237 4.99 -29.50 -1.29
C GLU A 237 5.34 -29.20 -2.77
N ARG A 238 5.03 -28.03 -3.27
CA ARG A 238 5.30 -27.60 -4.64
C ARG A 238 6.67 -26.90 -4.80
N SER A 239 7.41 -26.72 -3.74
CA SER A 239 8.72 -26.03 -3.78
C SER A 239 9.73 -26.69 -4.73
N GLY A 240 9.60 -28.00 -4.99
CA GLY A 240 10.44 -28.71 -5.97
C GLY A 240 10.24 -28.26 -7.43
N GLU A 241 9.19 -27.50 -7.74
CA GLU A 241 8.93 -26.90 -9.05
C GLU A 241 9.47 -25.47 -9.17
N MET A 242 10.06 -24.94 -8.09
CA MET A 242 10.50 -23.56 -7.98
C MET A 242 12.02 -23.47 -7.91
N SER A 243 12.57 -22.38 -8.43
CA SER A 243 13.94 -22.00 -8.14
C SER A 243 13.96 -21.14 -6.90
N ILE A 244 14.75 -21.54 -5.90
CA ILE A 244 14.81 -20.87 -4.61
C ILE A 244 16.21 -20.37 -4.35
N PHE A 245 16.34 -19.12 -3.98
CA PHE A 245 17.61 -18.45 -3.77
C PHE A 245 17.64 -17.76 -2.42
N TYR A 246 18.80 -17.75 -1.78
CA TYR A 246 19.11 -16.85 -0.70
C TYR A 246 20.01 -15.74 -1.21
N GLY A 247 19.65 -14.49 -0.93
CA GLY A 247 20.45 -13.31 -1.27
C GLY A 247 20.77 -12.47 -0.03
N ASN A 248 22.02 -12.03 0.10
CA ASN A 248 22.44 -11.17 1.21
C ASN A 248 22.38 -9.67 0.89
N GLY A 249 21.69 -9.28 -0.17
CA GLY A 249 21.58 -7.90 -0.57
C GLY A 249 22.77 -7.33 -1.38
N LEU A 250 23.88 -8.03 -1.45
CA LEU A 250 25.12 -7.57 -2.13
C LEU A 250 25.45 -8.41 -3.37
N ASN A 251 24.43 -8.76 -4.16
CA ASN A 251 24.59 -9.57 -5.39
C ASN A 251 25.17 -10.99 -5.16
N ARG A 252 25.30 -11.44 -3.92
CA ARG A 252 25.58 -12.83 -3.64
C ARG A 252 24.27 -13.58 -3.50
N VAL A 253 23.94 -14.35 -4.51
CA VAL A 253 22.75 -15.19 -4.56
C VAL A 253 23.19 -16.64 -4.57
N SER A 254 22.76 -17.40 -3.58
CA SER A 254 23.03 -18.82 -3.45
C SER A 254 21.79 -19.62 -3.82
N TYR A 255 21.92 -20.52 -4.80
CA TYR A 255 20.85 -21.44 -5.18
C TYR A 255 20.67 -22.52 -4.09
N LEU A 256 19.42 -22.80 -3.74
CA LEU A 256 19.03 -23.77 -2.72
C LEU A 256 18.43 -25.00 -3.42
N ALA A 257 19.20 -26.06 -3.60
CA ALA A 257 18.77 -27.25 -4.35
C ALA A 257 17.79 -28.13 -3.56
N ASP A 258 17.91 -28.18 -2.22
CA ASP A 258 16.99 -28.91 -1.31
C ASP A 258 16.53 -27.95 -0.23
N ALA A 259 15.55 -27.16 -0.58
CA ALA A 259 15.11 -26.07 0.27
C ALA A 259 13.95 -26.44 1.19
N LYS A 260 13.40 -27.67 1.10
CA LYS A 260 12.17 -28.02 1.83
C LYS A 260 12.31 -27.80 3.35
N GLU A 261 13.40 -28.30 3.93
CA GLU A 261 13.66 -28.16 5.37
C GLU A 261 13.83 -26.68 5.76
N LEU A 262 14.53 -25.91 4.92
CA LEU A 262 14.70 -24.48 5.13
C LEU A 262 13.37 -23.73 5.04
N LEU A 263 12.48 -24.08 4.12
CA LEU A 263 11.18 -23.45 3.98
C LEU A 263 10.25 -23.79 5.15
N GLU A 264 10.32 -25.04 5.66
CA GLU A 264 9.60 -25.45 6.86
C GLU A 264 10.10 -24.68 8.09
N ALA A 265 11.41 -24.48 8.22
CA ALA A 265 12.02 -23.68 9.29
C ALA A 265 11.59 -22.22 9.18
N TYR A 266 11.69 -21.65 7.97
CA TYR A 266 11.28 -20.28 7.72
C TYR A 266 9.79 -20.05 8.01
N GLY A 267 8.92 -21.01 7.65
CA GLY A 267 7.51 -20.94 8.00
C GLY A 267 7.26 -20.94 9.51
N ARG A 268 8.06 -21.70 10.29
CA ARG A 268 7.96 -21.67 11.76
C ARG A 268 8.47 -20.36 12.37
N ASP A 269 9.60 -19.85 11.87
CA ASP A 269 10.13 -18.57 12.32
C ASP A 269 9.17 -17.41 12.00
N LEU A 270 8.44 -17.47 10.86
CA LEU A 270 7.40 -16.49 10.52
C LEU A 270 6.23 -16.47 11.50
N LEU A 271 5.87 -17.62 12.13
CA LEU A 271 4.82 -17.66 13.16
C LEU A 271 5.22 -16.90 14.44
N GLU A 272 6.51 -16.70 14.66
CA GLU A 272 7.03 -15.87 15.75
C GLU A 272 7.33 -14.42 15.32
N TYR A 273 7.09 -14.10 14.04
CA TYR A 273 7.38 -12.80 13.47
C TYR A 273 6.31 -11.78 13.86
N SER A 274 6.74 -10.77 14.58
CA SER A 274 5.88 -9.69 15.07
C SER A 274 6.13 -8.37 14.33
N TYR A 275 5.19 -7.46 14.44
CA TYR A 275 5.35 -6.11 13.93
C TYR A 275 6.48 -5.35 14.65
N SER A 276 6.61 -5.55 15.96
CA SER A 276 7.70 -4.99 16.77
C SER A 276 9.08 -5.46 16.30
N LEU A 277 9.21 -6.74 15.91
CA LEU A 277 10.44 -7.25 15.31
C LEU A 277 10.75 -6.52 14.00
N MET A 278 9.75 -6.39 13.12
CA MET A 278 9.88 -5.71 11.85
C MET A 278 10.32 -4.24 11.99
N LEU A 279 9.85 -3.55 13.04
CA LEU A 279 10.25 -2.18 13.34
C LEU A 279 11.68 -2.06 13.87
N ASN A 280 12.15 -3.02 14.66
CA ASN A 280 13.38 -2.91 15.41
C ASN A 280 14.57 -3.62 14.78
N SER A 281 14.33 -4.57 13.88
CA SER A 281 15.35 -5.37 13.21
C SER A 281 15.44 -5.05 11.73
N LEU A 282 16.63 -5.25 11.17
CA LEU A 282 16.89 -5.14 9.74
C LEU A 282 17.08 -6.54 9.15
N PRO A 283 16.49 -6.86 8.01
CA PRO A 283 16.77 -8.11 7.33
C PRO A 283 18.26 -8.31 7.06
N VAL A 284 18.76 -9.50 7.34
CA VAL A 284 20.13 -9.90 7.02
C VAL A 284 20.26 -10.56 5.66
N GLY A 285 19.12 -10.79 5.01
CA GLY A 285 19.02 -11.37 3.69
C GLY A 285 17.59 -11.49 3.22
N LYS A 286 17.39 -12.10 2.08
CA LYS A 286 16.08 -12.42 1.53
C LYS A 286 16.06 -13.80 0.90
N LEU A 287 14.91 -14.46 0.97
CA LEU A 287 14.59 -15.64 0.18
C LEU A 287 13.82 -15.19 -1.05
N SER A 288 14.34 -15.51 -2.22
CA SER A 288 13.70 -15.23 -3.50
C SER A 288 13.22 -16.55 -4.12
N PHE A 289 11.99 -16.52 -4.60
CA PHE A 289 11.34 -17.66 -5.22
C PHE A 289 11.02 -17.30 -6.66
N THR A 290 11.36 -18.18 -7.57
CA THR A 290 11.06 -18.00 -8.98
C THR A 290 10.32 -19.22 -9.50
N TRP A 291 9.21 -18.99 -10.15
CA TRP A 291 8.40 -20.03 -10.74
C TRP A 291 7.89 -19.62 -12.12
N SER A 292 7.95 -20.54 -13.06
CA SER A 292 7.41 -20.37 -14.42
C SER A 292 6.34 -21.41 -14.66
N PRO A 293 5.08 -21.01 -14.91
CA PRO A 293 4.00 -21.96 -15.21
C PRO A 293 4.34 -22.81 -16.44
N PRO A 294 4.03 -24.11 -16.43
CA PRO A 294 4.24 -24.97 -17.60
C PRO A 294 3.52 -24.41 -18.84
N GLY A 295 4.25 -24.22 -19.93
CA GLY A 295 3.71 -23.71 -21.20
C GLY A 295 3.61 -22.19 -21.32
N THR A 296 4.15 -21.45 -20.37
CA THR A 296 4.24 -19.98 -20.42
C THR A 296 5.69 -19.53 -20.26
N GLU A 297 6.52 -19.79 -21.31
CA GLU A 297 7.97 -19.45 -21.29
C GLU A 297 8.27 -17.95 -21.11
N GLU A 298 7.25 -17.09 -21.22
CA GLU A 298 7.38 -15.63 -21.15
C GLU A 298 6.98 -15.03 -19.78
N ARG A 299 6.50 -15.84 -18.84
CA ARG A 299 6.07 -15.34 -17.54
C ARG A 299 6.83 -16.00 -16.41
N GLU A 300 7.70 -15.25 -15.80
CA GLU A 300 8.42 -15.61 -14.58
C GLU A 300 7.80 -14.83 -13.42
N TYR A 301 7.49 -15.54 -12.34
CA TYR A 301 6.96 -14.92 -11.11
C TYR A 301 8.05 -14.98 -10.07
N ILE A 302 8.39 -13.81 -9.55
CA ILE A 302 9.39 -13.63 -8.51
C ILE A 302 8.72 -12.97 -7.34
N TRP A 303 8.91 -13.51 -6.16
CA TRP A 303 8.56 -12.87 -4.90
C TRP A 303 9.64 -13.13 -3.88
N GLU A 304 9.70 -12.24 -2.90
CA GLU A 304 10.82 -12.18 -1.99
C GLU A 304 10.31 -11.99 -0.57
N TYR A 305 10.92 -12.72 0.36
CA TYR A 305 10.65 -12.62 1.78
C TYR A 305 11.91 -12.24 2.54
N PRO A 306 11.82 -11.35 3.55
CA PRO A 306 12.96 -10.96 4.37
C PRO A 306 13.42 -12.10 5.26
N VAL A 307 14.72 -12.19 5.50
CA VAL A 307 15.31 -13.06 6.51
C VAL A 307 15.91 -12.18 7.60
N TYR A 308 15.52 -12.42 8.85
CA TYR A 308 16.02 -11.69 10.02
C TYR A 308 16.97 -12.57 10.83
N GLU A 309 17.88 -11.94 11.59
CA GLU A 309 18.82 -12.69 12.44
C GLU A 309 18.08 -13.44 13.56
N GLU A 310 16.94 -12.94 13.99
CA GLU A 310 16.05 -13.54 14.98
C GLU A 310 15.35 -14.82 14.48
N PHE A 311 15.34 -15.07 13.17
CA PHE A 311 14.82 -16.31 12.58
C PHE A 311 15.78 -17.46 12.84
N SER A 312 15.78 -17.97 14.06
CA SER A 312 16.81 -18.85 14.58
C SER A 312 16.93 -20.18 13.83
N GLU A 313 15.81 -20.82 13.50
CA GLU A 313 15.80 -22.09 12.76
C GLU A 313 16.29 -21.90 11.32
N THR A 314 15.82 -20.86 10.66
CA THR A 314 16.25 -20.49 9.31
C THR A 314 17.73 -20.16 9.27
N MET A 315 18.20 -19.34 10.20
CA MET A 315 19.60 -18.91 10.27
C MET A 315 20.55 -20.06 10.53
N ASP A 316 20.17 -20.99 11.41
CA ASP A 316 20.99 -22.16 11.68
C ASP A 316 21.16 -23.03 10.43
N LEU A 317 20.09 -23.27 9.67
CA LEU A 317 20.14 -24.00 8.41
C LEU A 317 20.96 -23.27 7.32
N LEU A 318 20.79 -21.94 7.20
CA LEU A 318 21.58 -21.15 6.24
C LEU A 318 23.10 -21.19 6.56
N ARG A 319 23.44 -21.18 7.86
CA ARG A 319 24.83 -21.34 8.32
C ARG A 319 25.38 -22.75 8.05
N GLU A 320 24.57 -23.80 8.37
CA GLU A 320 24.93 -25.19 8.13
C GLU A 320 25.17 -25.48 6.63
N GLN A 321 24.33 -24.92 5.76
CA GLN A 321 24.47 -25.04 4.33
C GLN A 321 25.61 -24.17 3.76
N GLY A 322 26.21 -23.29 4.57
CA GLY A 322 27.30 -22.40 4.16
C GLY A 322 26.89 -21.32 3.15
N VAL A 323 25.61 -21.01 3.07
CA VAL A 323 25.08 -19.96 2.17
C VAL A 323 24.94 -18.60 2.86
N TYR A 324 24.83 -18.63 4.20
CA TYR A 324 24.80 -17.39 4.97
C TYR A 324 26.17 -16.73 4.99
N THR A 325 26.19 -15.47 4.63
CA THR A 325 27.36 -14.61 4.77
C THR A 325 26.95 -13.44 5.66
N GLU A 326 27.60 -13.33 6.83
CA GLU A 326 27.35 -12.24 7.76
C GLU A 326 27.47 -10.87 7.06
N LEU A 327 26.41 -10.07 7.14
CA LEU A 327 26.50 -8.63 6.92
C LEU A 327 27.09 -8.04 8.21
N THR A 328 28.38 -8.24 8.46
CA THR A 328 28.97 -7.84 9.71
C THR A 328 28.94 -6.32 9.88
N GLN A 329 28.36 -5.89 10.99
CA GLN A 329 28.53 -4.54 11.53
C GLN A 329 30.01 -4.39 11.95
N GLY A 330 30.89 -4.10 11.00
CA GLY A 330 32.31 -3.85 11.32
C GLY A 330 33.30 -4.49 10.37
N ASP A 331 33.03 -5.71 9.91
CA ASP A 331 33.70 -6.31 8.75
C ASP A 331 32.68 -6.41 7.63
N SER A 332 32.20 -5.26 7.16
CA SER A 332 31.31 -5.22 6.01
C SER A 332 31.95 -6.05 4.90
N ILE A 333 31.13 -6.79 4.16
CA ILE A 333 31.54 -7.44 2.90
C ILE A 333 32.28 -6.44 1.99
N LEU A 334 32.12 -5.17 2.29
CA LEU A 334 32.79 -4.02 1.72
C LEU A 334 33.87 -3.55 2.69
N SER A 335 35.12 -3.92 2.48
CA SER A 335 36.21 -3.21 3.14
C SER A 335 36.44 -1.86 2.43
N ALA A 336 36.76 -0.82 3.20
CA ALA A 336 37.05 0.50 2.63
C ALA A 336 38.16 0.43 1.55
N ASP A 337 39.05 -0.57 1.64
CA ASP A 337 40.13 -0.81 0.68
C ASP A 337 39.61 -1.29 -0.68
N GLN A 338 38.44 -1.90 -0.76
CA GLN A 338 37.82 -2.37 -2.00
C GLN A 338 37.05 -1.26 -2.71
N LEU A 339 36.81 -0.13 -2.05
CA LEU A 339 36.04 0.96 -2.59
C LEU A 339 36.92 2.03 -3.24
N VAL A 340 36.43 2.59 -4.33
CA VAL A 340 37.02 3.76 -4.98
C VAL A 340 36.38 5.02 -4.42
N SER A 341 35.06 5.02 -4.28
CA SER A 341 34.31 6.16 -3.76
C SER A 341 32.93 5.76 -3.27
N VAL A 342 32.39 6.55 -2.37
CA VAL A 342 31.00 6.57 -1.94
C VAL A 342 30.43 7.94 -2.24
N SER A 343 29.38 8.00 -3.05
CA SER A 343 28.66 9.24 -3.35
C SER A 343 27.29 9.20 -2.66
N ILE A 344 27.02 10.22 -1.86
CA ILE A 344 25.74 10.40 -1.19
C ILE A 344 25.09 11.64 -1.78
N THR A 345 23.94 11.48 -2.39
CA THR A 345 23.12 12.57 -2.89
C THR A 345 21.91 12.72 -1.97
N CYS A 346 21.73 13.93 -1.45
CA CYS A 346 20.55 14.28 -0.68
C CYS A 346 19.63 15.15 -1.53
N TYR A 347 18.39 14.73 -1.65
CA TYR A 347 17.33 15.46 -2.32
C TYR A 347 16.45 16.14 -1.29
N ASN A 348 16.36 17.47 -1.32
CA ASN A 348 15.33 18.17 -0.57
C ASN A 348 14.01 18.07 -1.36
N LEU A 349 13.31 16.94 -1.17
CA LEU A 349 12.13 16.63 -1.94
C LEU A 349 10.94 17.45 -1.42
N ARG A 350 10.44 18.37 -2.24
CA ARG A 350 9.12 18.96 -2.02
C ARG A 350 8.09 18.28 -2.93
N GLU A 351 6.98 17.83 -2.33
CA GLU A 351 5.82 17.45 -3.13
C GLU A 351 5.38 18.63 -4.00
N THR A 352 5.52 18.50 -5.31
CA THR A 352 5.10 19.54 -6.26
C THR A 352 3.75 19.26 -6.87
N ASP A 353 3.50 18.00 -7.22
CA ASP A 353 2.23 17.59 -7.82
C ASP A 353 1.89 16.16 -7.41
N VAL A 354 0.62 15.93 -7.21
CA VAL A 354 0.06 14.61 -6.93
C VAL A 354 -0.81 14.25 -8.11
N GLU A 355 -0.32 13.36 -8.95
CA GLU A 355 -1.12 12.75 -10.01
C GLU A 355 -1.75 11.45 -9.51
N TYR A 356 -3.04 11.29 -9.75
CA TYR A 356 -3.73 10.03 -9.47
C TYR A 356 -3.89 9.27 -10.78
N ASN A 357 -3.36 8.06 -10.80
CA ASN A 357 -3.55 7.16 -11.93
C ASN A 357 -5.01 6.68 -12.02
N PHE A 358 -5.40 6.18 -13.19
CA PHE A 358 -6.76 5.68 -13.47
C PHE A 358 -7.20 4.54 -12.54
N ASP A 359 -6.27 3.81 -11.96
CA ASP A 359 -6.47 2.72 -10.99
C ASP A 359 -6.59 3.21 -9.54
N GLY A 360 -6.52 4.53 -9.31
CA GLY A 360 -6.56 5.15 -7.99
C GLY A 360 -5.20 5.14 -7.28
N SER A 361 -4.14 4.63 -7.91
CA SER A 361 -2.79 4.77 -7.40
C SER A 361 -2.32 6.22 -7.54
N ARG A 362 -1.53 6.65 -6.58
CA ARG A 362 -1.00 8.01 -6.52
C ARG A 362 0.42 8.02 -7.09
N ALA A 363 0.63 8.77 -8.15
CA ALA A 363 1.95 9.19 -8.56
C ALA A 363 2.26 10.54 -7.89
N ILE A 364 3.31 10.57 -7.08
CA ILE A 364 3.77 11.81 -6.46
C ILE A 364 4.95 12.28 -7.29
N SER A 365 4.81 13.46 -7.90
CA SER A 365 5.94 14.13 -8.51
C SER A 365 6.66 14.94 -7.44
N TYR A 366 7.90 14.58 -7.18
CA TYR A 366 8.78 15.37 -6.33
C TYR A 366 9.62 16.29 -7.22
N SER A 367 9.70 17.57 -6.90
CA SER A 367 10.77 18.43 -7.42
C SER A 367 11.85 18.55 -6.35
N SER A 368 13.07 18.23 -6.70
CA SER A 368 14.21 18.60 -5.88
C SER A 368 14.46 20.10 -6.05
N GLU A 369 14.17 20.91 -5.03
CA GLU A 369 14.58 22.32 -5.06
C GLU A 369 16.09 22.48 -4.92
N GLN A 370 16.76 21.52 -4.27
CA GLN A 370 18.20 21.48 -4.13
C GLN A 370 18.69 20.03 -4.05
N GLU A 371 19.61 19.70 -4.93
CA GLU A 371 20.35 18.44 -4.90
C GLU A 371 21.74 18.74 -4.32
N VAL A 372 22.09 18.05 -3.24
CA VAL A 372 23.42 18.14 -2.64
C VAL A 372 24.09 16.78 -2.78
N SER A 373 25.03 16.70 -3.70
CA SER A 373 25.82 15.48 -3.90
C SER A 373 27.23 15.66 -3.34
N GLN A 374 27.67 14.68 -2.55
CA GLN A 374 29.01 14.65 -2.00
C GLN A 374 29.65 13.29 -2.23
N THR A 375 30.84 13.32 -2.83
CA THR A 375 31.65 12.13 -3.07
C THR A 375 32.81 12.05 -2.07
N TYR A 376 32.98 10.87 -1.46
CA TYR A 376 34.05 10.55 -0.52
C TYR A 376 34.98 9.52 -1.18
N THR A 377 36.29 9.78 -1.14
CA THR A 377 37.36 8.94 -1.72
C THR A 377 38.43 8.55 -0.71
N ASP A 378 38.38 9.15 0.46
CA ASP A 378 39.29 8.85 1.57
C ASP A 378 38.84 7.57 2.28
N ALA A 379 39.76 6.60 2.46
CA ALA A 379 39.43 5.30 3.02
C ALA A 379 38.92 5.40 4.49
N ASP A 380 39.46 6.34 5.29
CA ASP A 380 39.03 6.50 6.67
C ASP A 380 37.60 7.10 6.73
N GLN A 381 37.27 8.04 5.84
CA GLN A 381 35.93 8.59 5.73
C GLN A 381 34.93 7.52 5.22
N ILE A 382 35.30 6.76 4.19
CA ILE A 382 34.52 5.66 3.69
C ILE A 382 34.25 4.64 4.80
N GLY A 383 35.27 4.24 5.55
CA GLY A 383 35.13 3.31 6.67
C GLY A 383 34.15 3.76 7.74
N GLN A 384 34.02 5.09 7.97
CA GLN A 384 33.04 5.66 8.90
C GLN A 384 31.61 5.71 8.31
N ILE A 385 31.49 5.81 6.99
CA ILE A 385 30.18 5.86 6.30
C ILE A 385 29.57 4.45 6.16
N LEU A 386 30.39 3.42 5.93
CA LEU A 386 29.93 2.06 5.66
C LEU A 386 28.87 1.52 6.64
N PRO A 387 28.95 1.75 7.98
CA PRO A 387 27.93 1.28 8.92
C PRO A 387 26.53 1.92 8.72
N ALA A 388 26.48 3.06 8.01
CA ALA A 388 25.23 3.74 7.69
C ALA A 388 24.62 3.26 6.37
N LEU A 389 25.33 2.44 5.58
CA LEU A 389 24.86 1.95 4.31
C LEU A 389 24.14 0.59 4.48
N TYR A 390 22.94 0.52 3.93
CA TYR A 390 22.15 -0.71 3.92
C TYR A 390 21.74 -1.07 2.49
N PRO A 391 21.87 -2.32 2.06
CA PRO A 391 21.56 -2.71 0.69
C PRO A 391 20.13 -2.37 0.28
N GLU A 392 19.96 -1.63 -0.81
CA GLU A 392 18.64 -1.17 -1.27
C GLU A 392 17.68 -2.34 -1.56
N ASN A 393 18.17 -3.40 -2.17
CA ASN A 393 17.37 -4.58 -2.48
C ASN A 393 16.93 -5.42 -1.26
N LEU A 394 17.46 -5.15 -0.06
CA LEU A 394 16.92 -5.65 1.20
C LEU A 394 15.94 -4.67 1.83
N SER A 395 16.07 -3.36 1.55
CA SER A 395 15.12 -2.37 2.03
C SER A 395 13.72 -2.60 1.45
N ASP A 396 13.64 -3.05 0.20
CA ASP A 396 12.40 -3.33 -0.50
C ASP A 396 11.57 -4.45 0.15
N VAL A 397 12.24 -5.46 0.72
CA VAL A 397 11.57 -6.57 1.41
C VAL A 397 11.34 -6.30 2.90
N ALA A 398 12.06 -5.32 3.46
CA ALA A 398 11.93 -4.98 4.87
C ALA A 398 10.61 -4.27 5.16
N GLY A 399 9.76 -4.93 5.92
CA GLY A 399 8.50 -4.34 6.40
C GLY A 399 7.42 -4.15 5.35
N GLY A 400 7.62 -4.62 4.12
CA GLY A 400 6.60 -4.60 3.07
C GLY A 400 5.96 -3.23 2.82
N GLY A 401 6.73 -2.15 2.93
CA GLY A 401 6.22 -0.79 2.76
C GLY A 401 5.30 -0.29 3.89
N ILE A 402 5.04 -1.10 4.93
CA ILE A 402 4.19 -0.68 6.06
C ILE A 402 4.97 0.22 7.00
N THR A 403 6.24 -0.12 7.26
CA THR A 403 7.05 0.62 8.25
C THR A 403 7.57 1.95 7.72
N GLY A 404 7.70 2.11 6.40
CA GLY A 404 8.31 3.30 5.78
C GLY A 404 9.76 3.62 6.24
N ARG A 405 10.26 2.88 7.24
CA ARG A 405 11.49 3.19 7.98
C ARG A 405 12.75 3.17 7.13
N LEU A 406 12.77 2.32 6.11
CA LEU A 406 13.92 2.17 5.24
C LEU A 406 13.76 2.92 3.90
N TRP A 407 12.57 3.42 3.63
CA TRP A 407 12.31 4.24 2.46
C TRP A 407 12.65 5.70 2.78
N ASN A 408 13.88 6.06 2.54
CA ASN A 408 14.30 7.44 2.64
C ASN A 408 14.58 7.99 1.24
N ASP A 409 13.50 8.38 0.55
CA ASP A 409 13.56 9.00 -0.79
C ASP A 409 14.42 10.27 -0.83
N ASN A 410 14.83 10.76 0.33
CA ASN A 410 15.70 11.93 0.42
C ASN A 410 17.16 11.62 0.12
N TYR A 411 17.57 10.34 0.08
CA TYR A 411 18.95 9.97 -0.15
C TYR A 411 19.09 8.96 -1.26
N GLU A 412 20.04 9.19 -2.15
CA GLU A 412 20.53 8.22 -3.11
C GLU A 412 22.01 7.98 -2.83
N VAL A 413 22.41 6.72 -2.72
CA VAL A 413 23.79 6.35 -2.47
C VAL A 413 24.28 5.43 -3.57
N SER A 414 25.34 5.87 -4.22
CA SER A 414 26.09 5.05 -5.17
C SER A 414 27.48 4.74 -4.66
N VAL A 415 27.86 3.48 -4.71
CA VAL A 415 29.17 2.99 -4.27
C VAL A 415 29.91 2.45 -5.48
N VAL A 416 31.14 2.96 -5.70
CA VAL A 416 32.00 2.54 -6.78
C VAL A 416 33.07 1.61 -6.22
N PHE A 417 33.15 0.39 -6.77
CA PHE A 417 34.11 -0.62 -6.38
C PHE A 417 35.36 -0.57 -7.23
N ARG A 418 36.49 -1.00 -6.66
CA ARG A 418 37.64 -1.41 -7.46
C ARG A 418 37.29 -2.71 -8.18
N PRO A 419 37.49 -2.78 -9.49
CA PRO A 419 37.21 -3.99 -10.24
C PRO A 419 38.10 -5.14 -9.68
N ASP A 420 37.47 -6.15 -9.14
CA ASP A 420 38.11 -7.40 -8.77
C ASP A 420 37.29 -8.58 -9.36
N GLU A 421 37.77 -9.82 -9.14
CA GLU A 421 37.13 -11.03 -9.65
C GLU A 421 35.74 -11.28 -9.03
N THR A 422 35.36 -10.52 -8.02
CA THR A 422 34.14 -10.74 -7.23
C THR A 422 32.97 -9.87 -7.73
N PHE A 423 33.26 -8.71 -8.33
CA PHE A 423 32.24 -7.78 -8.81
C PHE A 423 32.41 -7.44 -10.28
N SER A 424 31.54 -7.97 -11.12
CA SER A 424 31.56 -7.72 -12.58
C SER A 424 30.92 -6.37 -12.96
N GLU A 425 30.09 -5.79 -12.10
CA GLU A 425 29.47 -4.48 -12.28
C GLU A 425 29.93 -3.51 -11.19
N GLY A 426 30.44 -2.36 -11.60
CA GLY A 426 31.13 -1.42 -10.72
C GLY A 426 30.25 -0.57 -9.81
N PHE A 427 28.95 -0.84 -9.70
CA PHE A 427 28.01 -0.03 -8.90
C PHE A 427 27.07 -0.92 -8.09
N LEU A 428 26.86 -0.54 -6.82
CA LEU A 428 25.80 -1.05 -5.98
C LEU A 428 25.01 0.12 -5.40
N TYR A 429 23.71 -0.07 -5.23
CA TYR A 429 22.82 0.90 -4.62
C TYR A 429 22.57 0.54 -3.16
N PHE A 430 22.54 1.60 -2.33
CA PHE A 430 22.32 1.48 -0.91
C PHE A 430 21.31 2.54 -0.48
N THR A 431 20.50 2.20 0.50
CA THR A 431 19.77 3.19 1.28
C THR A 431 20.62 3.64 2.48
N VAL A 432 20.26 4.76 3.06
CA VAL A 432 20.99 5.35 4.20
C VAL A 432 20.23 5.13 5.48
N LEU A 433 20.89 4.59 6.49
CA LEU A 433 20.43 4.63 7.88
C LEU A 433 20.86 5.97 8.47
N GLU A 434 19.96 6.96 8.47
CA GLU A 434 20.27 8.35 8.80
C GLU A 434 20.83 8.51 10.23
N ASP A 435 20.33 7.72 11.17
CA ASP A 435 20.77 7.65 12.56
C ASP A 435 22.23 7.18 12.75
N ARG A 436 22.81 6.57 11.71
CA ARG A 436 24.18 6.06 11.68
C ARG A 436 25.12 6.88 10.82
N LEU A 437 24.63 7.93 10.16
CA LEU A 437 25.46 8.79 9.35
C LEU A 437 26.48 9.56 10.22
N PRO A 438 27.76 9.61 9.81
CA PRO A 438 28.76 10.42 10.50
C PRO A 438 28.43 11.91 10.47
N GLU A 439 28.76 12.63 11.55
CA GLU A 439 28.51 14.08 11.70
C GLU A 439 29.07 14.90 10.52
N PHE A 440 30.24 14.55 10.01
CA PHE A 440 30.84 15.26 8.88
C PHE A 440 30.07 15.15 7.58
N VAL A 441 29.24 14.09 7.42
CA VAL A 441 28.31 13.93 6.30
C VAL A 441 27.10 14.83 6.54
N LEU A 442 26.48 14.70 7.72
CA LEU A 442 25.29 15.47 8.11
C LEU A 442 25.54 16.99 8.05
N GLU A 443 26.70 17.46 8.51
CA GLU A 443 27.08 18.89 8.43
C GLU A 443 27.14 19.42 7.00
N LYS A 444 27.54 18.59 6.04
CA LYS A 444 27.64 19.01 4.63
C LYS A 444 26.26 19.01 3.96
N ILE A 445 25.42 18.08 4.33
CA ILE A 445 24.06 17.93 3.78
C ILE A 445 23.14 19.02 4.38
N ARG A 446 23.23 19.30 5.68
CA ARG A 446 22.41 20.32 6.39
C ARG A 446 22.83 21.77 6.14
N LYS A 447 24.05 22.03 5.70
CA LYS A 447 24.53 23.42 5.42
C LYS A 447 23.84 24.07 4.21
N THR A 448 22.93 23.41 3.57
CA THR A 448 22.19 23.92 2.40
C THR A 448 20.76 24.30 2.75
N GLU A 449 20.32 24.15 4.01
CA GLU A 449 19.08 24.75 4.52
C GLU A 449 19.31 26.22 4.87
#